data_0da8ba9da2d572a005a199776dd8a066
#
_entry.id   0da8ba9da2d572a005a199776dd8a066
#
_cell.length_a   1.000
_cell.length_b   1.000
_cell.length_c   1.000
_cell.angle_alpha   90.00
_cell.angle_beta   90.00
_cell.angle_gamma   90.00
#
_symmetry.space_group_name_H-M   'P 1'
#
loop_
_entity.id
_entity.type
_entity.pdbx_description
1 polymer ?
#
loop_
_entity_poly.entity_id
_entity_poly.type
_entity_poly.pdbx_seq_one_letter_code
_entity_poly.pdbx_strand_id
1 'polypeptide(L)'
;MLFKTSLTKELFYTSLSTILILSGVVIAQRSVYIFRLAAKGIIPNDAIDTILVFNLLKHLPLLLSLSLFLTVLITLTRWYKDSEMVIWFSSGLGLSNFIKPIIIFSLPIIILIATLSFYISPWAVHKAEEFKKGLKSRDELATITPGVFKESKSDNRIFYVEGFSELGNIVKNIFVQSLQNNKVGIIIANEGERIENKKGEDYIVMKEGRRYEGRSNSQEFSTTYFKEYGILIEKEAAQIITVGEVYEAKSTLELLKSDSSRYKAELYWRLSLPISALLLVFLAIPLSFINPRSGRSVNIILALLLFVIYNNLLGVSHSIVSIGNTKILHGLWPVHLSFGTIAIYLFYRRSLSLPLFPTKFLKNK
;
A
#
# COMPACT_ATOMS: atom_id res chain seq x y z
N MET A 1 5.16 26.20 34.71
CA MET A 1 4.20 26.30 33.59
C MET A 1 4.90 26.51 32.25
N LEU A 2 5.92 27.36 32.13
CA LEU A 2 6.64 27.70 30.91
C LEU A 2 7.22 26.50 30.14
N PHE A 3 7.86 25.55 30.83
CA PHE A 3 8.42 24.34 30.25
C PHE A 3 7.41 23.54 29.40
N LYS A 4 6.22 23.24 29.97
CA LYS A 4 5.21 22.43 29.27
C LYS A 4 4.67 23.13 28.03
N THR A 5 4.43 24.44 28.13
CA THR A 5 3.90 25.24 27.03
C THR A 5 4.92 25.37 25.89
N SER A 6 6.21 25.60 26.21
CA SER A 6 7.27 25.66 25.23
C SER A 6 7.42 24.33 24.49
N LEU A 7 7.49 23.21 25.23
CA LEU A 7 7.61 21.87 24.66
C LEU A 7 6.44 21.54 23.73
N THR A 8 5.18 21.76 24.19
CA THR A 8 4.00 21.43 23.39
C THR A 8 3.91 22.26 22.12
N LYS A 9 4.23 23.55 22.21
CA LYS A 9 4.24 24.45 21.05
C LYS A 9 5.26 23.99 20.00
N GLU A 10 6.44 23.60 20.43
CA GLU A 10 7.48 23.13 19.52
C GLU A 10 7.15 21.76 18.91
N LEU A 11 6.65 20.83 19.73
CA LEU A 11 6.15 19.53 19.23
C LEU A 11 5.08 19.74 18.14
N PHE A 12 4.19 20.71 18.32
CA PHE A 12 3.14 21.01 17.34
C PHE A 12 3.71 21.47 15.99
N TYR A 13 4.60 22.46 15.99
CA TYR A 13 5.20 22.96 14.74
C TYR A 13 6.08 21.90 14.06
N THR A 14 6.86 21.16 14.84
CA THR A 14 7.70 20.06 14.32
C THR A 14 6.83 18.94 13.76
N SER A 15 5.71 18.61 14.41
CA SER A 15 4.75 17.62 13.93
C SER A 15 4.16 18.02 12.58
N LEU A 16 3.71 19.26 12.46
CA LEU A 16 3.17 19.77 11.19
C LEU A 16 4.19 19.68 10.06
N SER A 17 5.42 20.10 10.34
CA SER A 17 6.51 20.04 9.34
C SER A 17 6.87 18.61 8.95
N THR A 18 6.99 17.71 9.91
CA THR A 18 7.33 16.28 9.64
C THR A 18 6.22 15.58 8.85
N ILE A 19 4.95 15.82 9.20
CA ILE A 19 3.80 15.26 8.45
C ILE A 19 3.81 15.74 7.00
N LEU A 20 3.99 17.05 6.77
CA LEU A 20 4.01 17.62 5.41
C LEU A 20 5.14 17.04 4.57
N ILE A 21 6.36 16.98 5.13
CA ILE A 21 7.53 16.44 4.41
C ILE A 21 7.33 14.96 4.08
N LEU A 22 6.94 14.15 5.07
CA LEU A 22 6.75 12.71 4.86
C LEU A 22 5.61 12.41 3.89
N SER A 23 4.49 13.13 4.00
CA SER A 23 3.37 12.98 3.07
C SER A 23 3.78 13.36 1.65
N GLY A 24 4.53 14.44 1.47
CA GLY A 24 5.06 14.84 0.17
C GLY A 24 5.98 13.79 -0.45
N VAL A 25 6.88 13.19 0.33
CA VAL A 25 7.77 12.10 -0.13
C VAL A 25 6.95 10.88 -0.57
N VAL A 26 5.95 10.47 0.23
CA VAL A 26 5.12 9.31 -0.11
C VAL A 26 4.24 9.58 -1.32
N ILE A 27 3.64 10.77 -1.42
CA ILE A 27 2.85 11.16 -2.60
C ILE A 27 3.75 11.11 -3.84
N ALA A 28 4.94 11.70 -3.81
CA ALA A 28 5.86 11.68 -4.93
C ALA A 28 6.25 10.25 -5.34
N GLN A 29 6.60 9.40 -4.38
CA GLN A 29 6.94 8.00 -4.63
C GLN A 29 5.77 7.21 -5.24
N ARG A 30 4.55 7.41 -4.74
CA ARG A 30 3.35 6.72 -5.24
C ARG A 30 2.93 7.25 -6.60
N SER A 31 3.05 8.55 -6.84
CA SER A 31 2.78 9.15 -8.14
C SER A 31 3.64 8.52 -9.24
N VAL A 32 4.95 8.38 -9.03
CA VAL A 32 5.84 7.72 -9.99
C VAL A 32 5.37 6.30 -10.31
N TYR A 33 4.95 5.54 -9.30
CA TYR A 33 4.44 4.18 -9.51
C TYR A 33 3.14 4.18 -10.33
N ILE A 34 2.18 5.04 -9.98
CA ILE A 34 0.86 5.10 -10.63
C ILE A 34 0.99 5.65 -12.07
N PHE A 35 1.81 6.69 -12.30
CA PHE A 35 2.09 7.17 -13.65
C PHE A 35 2.74 6.10 -14.54
N ARG A 36 3.60 5.26 -13.98
CA ARG A 36 4.16 4.10 -14.72
C ARG A 36 3.07 3.10 -15.13
N LEU A 37 2.07 2.85 -14.28
CA LEU A 37 0.94 1.99 -14.63
C LEU A 37 0.03 2.64 -15.67
N ALA A 38 -0.19 3.95 -15.58
CA ALA A 38 -0.94 4.72 -16.57
C ALA A 38 -0.23 4.75 -17.94
N ALA A 39 1.09 4.94 -17.96
CA ALA A 39 1.89 4.89 -19.19
C ALA A 39 1.87 3.51 -19.87
N LYS A 40 1.63 2.44 -19.12
CA LYS A 40 1.42 1.08 -19.65
C LYS A 40 -0.02 0.82 -20.09
N GLY A 41 -0.93 1.78 -19.97
CA GLY A 41 -2.36 1.62 -20.25
C GLY A 41 -3.11 0.73 -19.26
N ILE A 42 -2.52 0.42 -18.08
CA ILE A 42 -3.15 -0.41 -17.05
C ILE A 42 -4.18 0.39 -16.24
N ILE A 43 -3.96 1.69 -16.11
CA ILE A 43 -4.82 2.62 -15.38
C ILE A 43 -5.15 3.79 -16.30
N PRO A 44 -6.44 4.15 -16.48
CA PRO A 44 -6.83 5.35 -17.23
C PRO A 44 -6.34 6.62 -16.52
N ASN A 45 -6.07 7.68 -17.31
CA ASN A 45 -5.54 8.92 -16.77
C ASN A 45 -6.47 9.63 -15.78
N ASP A 46 -7.79 9.51 -15.95
CA ASP A 46 -8.82 10.06 -15.08
C ASP A 46 -8.92 9.36 -13.72
N ALA A 47 -8.34 8.17 -13.59
CA ALA A 47 -8.34 7.38 -12.36
C ALA A 47 -7.12 7.64 -11.45
N ILE A 48 -6.10 8.35 -11.94
CA ILE A 48 -4.83 8.55 -11.23
C ILE A 48 -5.03 9.20 -9.87
N ASP A 49 -5.75 10.32 -9.84
CA ASP A 49 -5.95 11.10 -8.60
C ASP A 49 -6.71 10.30 -7.54
N THR A 50 -7.75 9.59 -7.96
CA THR A 50 -8.57 8.76 -7.07
C THR A 50 -7.74 7.64 -6.44
N ILE A 51 -6.93 6.95 -7.24
CA ILE A 51 -6.05 5.87 -6.75
C ILE A 51 -4.96 6.43 -5.83
N LEU A 52 -4.41 7.62 -6.11
CA LEU A 52 -3.44 8.29 -5.24
C LEU A 52 -4.02 8.59 -3.87
N VAL A 53 -5.23 9.15 -3.81
CA VAL A 53 -5.90 9.47 -2.55
C VAL A 53 -6.14 8.21 -1.71
N PHE A 54 -6.66 7.15 -2.30
CA PHE A 54 -6.87 5.89 -1.56
C PHE A 54 -5.55 5.27 -1.07
N ASN A 55 -4.48 5.32 -1.87
CA ASN A 55 -3.17 4.85 -1.44
C ASN A 55 -2.61 5.67 -0.28
N LEU A 56 -2.79 7.00 -0.31
CA LEU A 56 -2.36 7.87 0.80
C LEU A 56 -3.11 7.50 2.08
N LEU A 57 -4.44 7.37 2.02
CA LEU A 57 -5.28 7.01 3.17
C LEU A 57 -4.90 5.65 3.77
N LYS A 58 -4.58 4.65 2.92
CA LYS A 58 -4.09 3.33 3.35
C LYS A 58 -2.82 3.45 4.19
N HIS A 59 -1.87 4.28 3.78
CA HIS A 59 -0.55 4.39 4.42
C HIS A 59 -0.49 5.46 5.52
N LEU A 60 -1.53 6.27 5.65
CA LEU A 60 -1.57 7.40 6.60
C LEU A 60 -1.30 7.00 8.07
N PRO A 61 -1.82 5.87 8.60
CA PRO A 61 -1.53 5.45 9.97
C PRO A 61 -0.04 5.23 10.22
N LEU A 62 0.66 4.59 9.29
CA LEU A 62 2.10 4.35 9.37
C LEU A 62 2.90 5.66 9.26
N LEU A 63 2.50 6.55 8.36
CA LEU A 63 3.13 7.86 8.19
C LEU A 63 3.00 8.73 9.45
N LEU A 64 1.82 8.74 10.06
CA LEU A 64 1.60 9.47 11.32
C LEU A 64 2.43 8.89 12.46
N SER A 65 2.58 7.57 12.55
CA SER A 65 3.42 6.91 13.54
C SER A 65 4.89 7.32 13.39
N LEU A 66 5.42 7.30 12.16
CA LEU A 66 6.78 7.77 11.86
C LEU A 66 6.93 9.27 12.14
N SER A 67 5.97 10.07 11.71
CA SER A 67 5.98 11.52 11.94
C SER A 67 6.02 11.86 13.41
N LEU A 68 5.20 11.19 14.22
CA LEU A 68 5.14 11.39 15.66
C LEU A 68 6.46 11.01 16.35
N PHE A 69 7.06 9.88 15.95
CA PHE A 69 8.38 9.45 16.40
C PHE A 69 9.46 10.50 16.08
N LEU A 70 9.52 10.95 14.82
CA LEU A 70 10.48 11.97 14.41
C LEU A 70 10.24 13.32 15.07
N THR A 71 8.99 13.70 15.28
CA THR A 71 8.62 14.93 15.99
C THR A 71 9.26 14.96 17.36
N VAL A 72 9.05 13.94 18.17
CA VAL A 72 9.60 13.86 19.53
C VAL A 72 11.14 13.81 19.48
N LEU A 73 11.68 12.98 18.59
CA LEU A 73 13.13 12.85 18.44
C LEU A 73 13.80 14.18 18.05
N ILE A 74 13.29 14.85 17.00
CA ILE A 74 13.88 16.11 16.48
C ILE A 74 13.79 17.21 17.52
N THR A 75 12.63 17.39 18.15
CA THR A 75 12.40 18.40 19.18
C THR A 75 13.37 18.22 20.34
N LEU A 76 13.42 17.02 20.92
CA LEU A 76 14.32 16.77 22.06
C LEU A 76 15.79 16.80 21.66
N THR A 77 16.17 16.31 20.46
CA THR A 77 17.54 16.39 19.96
C THR A 77 17.99 17.84 19.79
N ARG A 78 17.09 18.74 19.33
CA ARG A 78 17.37 20.17 19.28
C ARG A 78 17.66 20.72 20.69
N TRP A 79 16.81 20.42 21.67
CA TRP A 79 16.97 20.87 23.04
C TRP A 79 18.30 20.38 23.69
N TYR A 80 18.73 19.16 23.36
CA TYR A 80 20.06 18.69 23.79
C TYR A 80 21.19 19.48 23.12
N LYS A 81 21.08 19.73 21.81
CA LYS A 81 22.11 20.43 21.04
C LYS A 81 22.26 21.88 21.48
N ASP A 82 21.13 22.56 21.68
CA ASP A 82 21.10 23.99 22.07
C ASP A 82 21.31 24.17 23.59
N SER A 83 21.67 23.08 24.29
CA SER A 83 21.92 23.05 25.75
C SER A 83 20.70 23.45 26.61
N GLU A 84 19.50 23.54 26.04
CA GLU A 84 18.28 23.84 26.77
C GLU A 84 17.97 22.74 27.81
N MET A 85 18.28 21.48 27.48
CA MET A 85 18.11 20.34 28.43
C MET A 85 18.95 20.51 29.69
N VAL A 86 20.15 21.09 29.59
CA VAL A 86 21.00 21.36 30.76
C VAL A 86 20.34 22.36 31.70
N ILE A 87 19.70 23.41 31.16
CA ILE A 87 18.96 24.40 31.94
C ILE A 87 17.80 23.74 32.69
N TRP A 88 17.04 22.87 32.03
CA TRP A 88 15.93 22.17 32.66
C TRP A 88 16.40 21.17 33.72
N PHE A 89 17.49 20.45 33.49
CA PHE A 89 18.06 19.52 34.48
C PHE A 89 18.61 20.26 35.70
N SER A 90 19.28 21.40 35.51
CA SER A 90 19.78 22.23 36.60
C SER A 90 18.66 22.89 37.43
N SER A 91 17.46 23.04 36.84
CA SER A 91 16.27 23.48 37.57
C SER A 91 15.56 22.34 38.35
N GLY A 92 16.15 21.14 38.41
CA GLY A 92 15.61 19.98 39.12
C GLY A 92 14.63 19.10 38.34
N LEU A 93 14.42 19.36 37.04
CA LEU A 93 13.59 18.51 36.19
C LEU A 93 14.40 17.30 35.70
N GLY A 94 13.99 16.09 36.07
CA GLY A 94 14.58 14.86 35.53
C GLY A 94 13.98 14.48 34.17
N LEU A 95 14.61 13.52 33.45
CA LEU A 95 14.15 13.02 32.15
C LEU A 95 12.71 12.47 32.20
N SER A 96 12.30 11.91 33.33
CA SER A 96 10.93 11.41 33.58
C SER A 96 9.86 12.50 33.49
N ASN A 97 10.19 13.76 33.79
CA ASN A 97 9.26 14.88 33.74
C ASN A 97 8.82 15.22 32.30
N PHE A 98 9.59 14.77 31.28
CA PHE A 98 9.26 14.96 29.87
C PHE A 98 8.24 13.95 29.35
N ILE A 99 8.10 12.78 30.00
CA ILE A 99 7.18 11.73 29.55
C ILE A 99 5.74 12.24 29.52
N LYS A 100 5.26 12.84 30.62
CA LYS A 100 3.87 13.26 30.75
C LYS A 100 3.43 14.26 29.66
N PRO A 101 4.14 15.38 29.42
CA PRO A 101 3.74 16.35 28.38
C PRO A 101 3.85 15.77 26.96
N ILE A 102 4.84 14.90 26.69
CA ILE A 102 4.98 14.23 25.39
C ILE A 102 3.82 13.26 25.16
N ILE A 103 3.45 12.43 26.14
CA ILE A 103 2.31 11.51 26.01
C ILE A 103 1.00 12.28 25.83
N ILE A 104 0.77 13.36 26.60
CA ILE A 104 -0.44 14.18 26.46
C ILE A 104 -0.54 14.78 25.05
N PHE A 105 0.58 15.24 24.48
CA PHE A 105 0.64 15.71 23.09
C PHE A 105 0.39 14.59 22.08
N SER A 106 0.98 13.42 22.32
CA SER A 106 0.95 12.29 21.39
C SER A 106 -0.39 11.55 21.40
N LEU A 107 -1.11 11.54 22.52
CA LEU A 107 -2.33 10.77 22.72
C LEU A 107 -3.42 11.03 21.67
N PRO A 108 -3.79 12.29 21.35
CA PRO A 108 -4.78 12.56 20.31
C PRO A 108 -4.34 12.06 18.94
N ILE A 109 -3.05 12.12 18.62
CA ILE A 109 -2.50 11.61 17.34
C ILE A 109 -2.54 10.08 17.34
N ILE A 110 -2.24 9.40 18.46
CA ILE A 110 -2.33 7.95 18.60
C ILE A 110 -3.78 7.47 18.44
N ILE A 111 -4.74 8.20 19.01
CA ILE A 111 -6.18 7.91 18.82
C ILE A 111 -6.56 8.07 17.34
N LEU A 112 -6.06 9.12 16.68
CA LEU A 112 -6.26 9.30 15.24
C LEU A 112 -5.65 8.14 14.44
N ILE A 113 -4.44 7.69 14.78
CA ILE A 113 -3.81 6.51 14.16
C ILE A 113 -4.67 5.27 14.34
N ALA A 114 -5.22 5.04 15.53
CA ALA A 114 -6.13 3.92 15.79
C ALA A 114 -7.39 4.02 14.93
N THR A 115 -8.04 5.19 14.89
CA THR A 115 -9.24 5.41 14.07
C THR A 115 -8.95 5.18 12.58
N LEU A 116 -7.84 5.70 12.08
CA LEU A 116 -7.40 5.49 10.71
C LEU A 116 -7.15 4.00 10.43
N SER A 117 -6.47 3.30 11.33
CA SER A 117 -6.10 1.89 11.17
C SER A 117 -7.31 0.95 11.19
N PHE A 118 -8.26 1.18 12.11
CA PHE A 118 -9.40 0.28 12.30
C PHE A 118 -10.58 0.54 11.35
N TYR A 119 -10.75 1.80 10.89
CA TYR A 119 -11.93 2.20 10.11
C TYR A 119 -11.58 2.79 8.74
N ILE A 120 -10.76 3.83 8.70
CA ILE A 120 -10.57 4.61 7.47
C ILE A 120 -9.69 3.86 6.45
N SER A 121 -8.60 3.24 6.90
CA SER A 121 -7.70 2.49 6.00
C SER A 121 -8.40 1.30 5.33
N PRO A 122 -9.11 0.40 6.05
CA PRO A 122 -9.86 -0.68 5.41
C PRO A 122 -10.98 -0.18 4.48
N TRP A 123 -11.69 0.89 4.86
CA TRP A 123 -12.66 1.52 3.98
C TRP A 123 -12.02 2.06 2.68
N ALA A 124 -10.89 2.73 2.79
CA ALA A 124 -10.17 3.26 1.63
C ALA A 124 -9.68 2.14 0.70
N VAL A 125 -9.17 1.04 1.27
CA VAL A 125 -8.75 -0.15 0.48
C VAL A 125 -9.95 -0.79 -0.21
N HIS A 126 -11.08 -0.94 0.50
CA HIS A 126 -12.31 -1.48 -0.08
C HIS A 126 -12.80 -0.63 -1.26
N LYS A 127 -12.86 0.70 -1.08
CA LYS A 127 -13.25 1.63 -2.15
C LYS A 127 -12.26 1.64 -3.31
N ALA A 128 -10.97 1.52 -3.05
CA ALA A 128 -9.96 1.39 -4.08
C ALA A 128 -10.16 0.12 -4.93
N GLU A 129 -10.50 -1.00 -4.30
CA GLU A 129 -10.77 -2.26 -5.01
C GLU A 129 -12.09 -2.22 -5.79
N GLU A 130 -13.15 -1.64 -5.23
CA GLU A 130 -14.40 -1.41 -5.98
C GLU A 130 -14.15 -0.54 -7.21
N PHE A 131 -13.40 0.56 -7.04
CA PHE A 131 -13.05 1.47 -8.12
C PHE A 131 -12.23 0.78 -9.21
N LYS A 132 -11.20 0.00 -8.83
CA LYS A 132 -10.40 -0.79 -9.79
C LYS A 132 -11.23 -1.83 -10.53
N LYS A 133 -12.18 -2.50 -9.85
CA LYS A 133 -13.10 -3.44 -10.50
C LYS A 133 -13.98 -2.71 -11.51
N GLY A 134 -14.52 -1.53 -11.15
CA GLY A 134 -15.30 -0.71 -12.06
C GLY A 134 -14.50 -0.24 -13.28
N LEU A 135 -13.20 0.07 -13.12
CA LEU A 135 -12.32 0.41 -14.25
C LEU A 135 -12.11 -0.80 -15.16
N LYS A 136 -11.83 -1.98 -14.58
CA LYS A 136 -11.67 -3.21 -15.37
C LYS A 136 -12.93 -3.53 -16.18
N SER A 137 -14.11 -3.39 -15.57
CA SER A 137 -15.37 -3.60 -16.29
C SER A 137 -15.58 -2.59 -17.44
N ARG A 138 -15.12 -1.34 -17.29
CA ARG A 138 -15.12 -0.34 -18.35
C ARG A 138 -14.09 -0.64 -19.44
N ASP A 139 -12.89 -1.09 -19.06
CA ASP A 139 -11.82 -1.48 -19.99
C ASP A 139 -12.18 -2.74 -20.79
N GLU A 140 -12.94 -3.66 -20.24
CA GLU A 140 -13.50 -4.80 -21.01
C GLU A 140 -14.45 -4.32 -22.10
N LEU A 141 -15.16 -3.20 -21.89
CA LEU A 141 -15.96 -2.53 -22.93
C LEU A 141 -15.11 -1.66 -23.88
N ALA A 142 -14.06 -1.01 -23.34
CA ALA A 142 -13.14 -0.14 -24.09
C ALA A 142 -12.01 -0.91 -24.77
N THR A 143 -11.89 -2.23 -24.55
CA THR A 143 -10.83 -3.07 -25.12
C THR A 143 -10.91 -3.15 -26.63
N ILE A 144 -12.07 -2.85 -27.21
CA ILE A 144 -12.26 -2.73 -28.65
C ILE A 144 -12.35 -1.25 -29.01
N THR A 145 -11.20 -0.58 -29.16
CA THR A 145 -11.17 0.80 -29.66
C THR A 145 -11.54 0.76 -31.16
N PRO A 146 -12.62 1.44 -31.60
CA PRO A 146 -12.99 1.48 -32.99
C PRO A 146 -11.86 2.02 -33.85
N GLY A 147 -11.64 1.40 -35.01
CA GLY A 147 -10.64 1.84 -35.98
C GLY A 147 -9.17 1.43 -35.66
N VAL A 148 -8.92 0.62 -34.63
CA VAL A 148 -7.57 0.19 -34.26
C VAL A 148 -7.45 -1.33 -34.23
N PHE A 149 -6.37 -1.86 -34.83
CA PHE A 149 -6.04 -3.28 -34.70
C PHE A 149 -5.48 -3.55 -33.29
N LYS A 150 -6.06 -4.53 -32.62
CA LYS A 150 -5.63 -4.94 -31.28
C LYS A 150 -5.26 -6.42 -31.26
N GLU A 151 -4.07 -6.71 -30.76
CA GLU A 151 -3.58 -8.06 -30.55
C GLU A 151 -4.00 -8.58 -29.16
N SER A 152 -4.64 -9.75 -29.15
CA SER A 152 -4.91 -10.48 -27.90
C SER A 152 -3.62 -11.19 -27.46
N LYS A 153 -3.18 -10.92 -26.22
CA LYS A 153 -1.94 -11.49 -25.68
C LYS A 153 -2.04 -12.98 -25.36
N SER A 154 -3.25 -13.51 -25.14
CA SER A 154 -3.47 -14.89 -24.72
C SER A 154 -3.58 -15.87 -25.89
N ASP A 155 -4.11 -15.45 -27.04
CA ASP A 155 -4.58 -16.39 -28.08
C ASP A 155 -4.00 -16.16 -29.47
N ASN A 156 -2.96 -15.32 -29.61
CA ASN A 156 -2.39 -14.97 -30.91
C ASN A 156 -3.46 -14.54 -31.95
N ARG A 157 -4.45 -13.75 -31.47
CA ARG A 157 -5.55 -13.20 -32.28
C ARG A 157 -5.42 -11.70 -32.44
N ILE A 158 -5.70 -11.20 -33.63
CA ILE A 158 -5.78 -9.77 -33.91
C ILE A 158 -7.25 -9.43 -34.19
N PHE A 159 -7.77 -8.46 -33.46
CA PHE A 159 -9.13 -7.95 -33.61
C PHE A 159 -9.10 -6.55 -34.22
N TYR A 160 -10.02 -6.29 -35.11
CA TYR A 160 -10.33 -4.95 -35.60
C TYR A 160 -11.83 -4.76 -35.66
N VAL A 161 -12.30 -3.61 -35.24
CA VAL A 161 -13.69 -3.20 -35.28
C VAL A 161 -13.77 -1.77 -35.76
N GLU A 162 -14.61 -1.48 -36.72
CA GLU A 162 -14.72 -0.12 -37.27
C GLU A 162 -15.50 0.82 -36.34
N GLY A 163 -16.57 0.33 -35.72
CA GLY A 163 -17.40 1.15 -34.84
C GLY A 163 -18.41 0.38 -34.03
N PHE A 164 -19.01 1.11 -33.06
CA PHE A 164 -20.16 0.63 -32.28
C PHE A 164 -21.42 1.41 -32.70
N SER A 165 -22.57 0.77 -32.59
CA SER A 165 -23.86 1.44 -32.65
C SER A 165 -24.04 2.40 -31.49
N GLU A 166 -24.92 3.41 -31.63
CA GLU A 166 -25.25 4.39 -30.58
C GLU A 166 -25.65 3.76 -29.23
N LEU A 167 -26.19 2.55 -29.24
CA LEU A 167 -26.55 1.76 -28.05
C LEU A 167 -25.42 0.91 -27.48
N GLY A 168 -24.24 0.87 -28.14
CA GLY A 168 -23.04 0.19 -27.64
C GLY A 168 -23.03 -1.35 -27.73
N ASN A 169 -24.16 -1.98 -28.15
CA ASN A 169 -24.28 -3.45 -28.18
C ASN A 169 -23.99 -4.08 -29.54
N ILE A 170 -24.05 -3.30 -30.64
CA ILE A 170 -23.81 -3.79 -31.98
C ILE A 170 -22.50 -3.24 -32.49
N VAL A 171 -21.68 -4.14 -32.99
CA VAL A 171 -20.34 -3.90 -33.53
C VAL A 171 -20.39 -3.99 -35.05
N LYS A 172 -19.83 -3.01 -35.75
CA LYS A 172 -19.82 -2.95 -37.22
C LYS A 172 -18.43 -3.26 -37.79
N ASN A 173 -18.45 -3.95 -38.95
CA ASN A 173 -17.25 -4.30 -39.71
C ASN A 173 -16.15 -4.93 -38.87
N ILE A 174 -16.40 -6.18 -38.48
CA ILE A 174 -15.53 -6.96 -37.61
C ILE A 174 -14.54 -7.74 -38.47
N PHE A 175 -13.25 -7.62 -38.14
CA PHE A 175 -12.18 -8.44 -38.68
C PHE A 175 -11.46 -9.13 -37.52
N VAL A 176 -11.32 -10.45 -37.60
CA VAL A 176 -10.58 -11.25 -36.64
C VAL A 176 -9.59 -12.14 -37.37
N GLN A 177 -8.32 -12.01 -37.05
CA GLN A 177 -7.27 -12.93 -37.49
C GLN A 177 -6.85 -13.81 -36.30
N SER A 178 -6.77 -15.10 -36.50
CA SER A 178 -6.30 -16.06 -35.51
C SER A 178 -5.21 -16.99 -36.11
N LEU A 179 -4.19 -17.28 -35.31
CA LEU A 179 -3.17 -18.27 -35.69
C LEU A 179 -3.24 -19.43 -34.70
N GLN A 180 -3.88 -20.52 -35.08
CA GLN A 180 -4.03 -21.72 -34.25
C GLN A 180 -3.54 -22.97 -35.00
N ASN A 181 -2.72 -23.78 -34.36
CA ASN A 181 -2.21 -25.04 -34.90
C ASN A 181 -1.56 -24.90 -36.30
N ASN A 182 -0.78 -23.83 -36.51
CA ASN A 182 -0.14 -23.51 -37.77
C ASN A 182 -1.11 -23.22 -38.94
N LYS A 183 -2.37 -22.91 -38.63
CA LYS A 183 -3.40 -22.46 -39.57
C LYS A 183 -3.73 -20.99 -39.28
N VAL A 184 -3.78 -20.18 -40.32
CA VAL A 184 -4.28 -18.81 -40.29
C VAL A 184 -5.77 -18.84 -40.56
N GLY A 185 -6.55 -18.36 -39.60
CA GLY A 185 -8.00 -18.15 -39.76
C GLY A 185 -8.29 -16.66 -39.82
N ILE A 186 -9.02 -16.21 -40.83
CA ILE A 186 -9.50 -14.84 -40.98
C ILE A 186 -11.04 -14.87 -40.98
N ILE A 187 -11.65 -14.08 -40.12
CA ILE A 187 -13.11 -13.95 -40.03
C ILE A 187 -13.46 -12.50 -40.35
N ILE A 188 -14.42 -12.33 -41.24
CA ILE A 188 -14.96 -11.01 -41.61
C ILE A 188 -16.48 -11.08 -41.46
N ALA A 189 -17.05 -10.13 -40.76
CA ALA A 189 -18.47 -10.00 -40.58
C ALA A 189 -18.90 -8.52 -40.62
N ASN A 190 -20.07 -8.24 -41.19
CA ASN A 190 -20.56 -6.87 -41.29
C ASN A 190 -21.10 -6.36 -39.95
N GLU A 191 -21.72 -7.25 -39.17
CA GLU A 191 -22.30 -6.91 -37.87
C GLU A 191 -22.00 -8.02 -36.84
N GLY A 192 -21.93 -7.63 -35.58
CA GLY A 192 -21.84 -8.55 -34.46
C GLY A 192 -22.50 -7.97 -33.23
N GLU A 193 -23.01 -8.84 -32.40
CA GLU A 193 -23.69 -8.48 -31.17
C GLU A 193 -22.93 -9.08 -29.98
N ARG A 194 -22.71 -8.27 -28.94
CA ARG A 194 -22.12 -8.77 -27.70
C ARG A 194 -23.21 -9.41 -26.87
N ILE A 195 -23.03 -10.67 -26.53
CA ILE A 195 -23.97 -11.44 -25.71
C ILE A 195 -23.23 -11.99 -24.50
N GLU A 196 -23.73 -11.72 -23.30
CA GLU A 196 -23.25 -12.33 -22.08
C GLU A 196 -24.05 -13.61 -21.79
N ASN A 197 -23.35 -14.74 -21.66
CA ASN A 197 -23.97 -16.01 -21.32
C ASN A 197 -24.31 -16.06 -19.82
N LYS A 198 -25.29 -16.90 -19.43
CA LYS A 198 -25.70 -17.16 -18.02
C LYS A 198 -24.54 -17.53 -17.07
N LYS A 199 -23.39 -17.92 -17.60
CA LYS A 199 -22.15 -18.20 -16.85
C LYS A 199 -21.23 -16.98 -16.70
N GLY A 200 -21.62 -15.79 -17.18
CA GLY A 200 -20.80 -14.59 -17.14
C GLY A 200 -19.67 -14.58 -18.19
N GLU A 201 -19.77 -15.41 -19.22
CA GLU A 201 -18.86 -15.44 -20.36
C GLU A 201 -19.35 -14.49 -21.46
N ASP A 202 -18.48 -13.63 -21.98
CA ASP A 202 -18.80 -12.69 -23.04
C ASP A 202 -18.49 -13.30 -24.43
N TYR A 203 -19.45 -13.25 -25.32
CA TYR A 203 -19.31 -13.66 -26.71
C TYR A 203 -19.58 -12.49 -27.65
N ILE A 204 -18.79 -12.39 -28.73
CA ILE A 204 -19.22 -11.63 -29.91
C ILE A 204 -19.86 -12.62 -30.87
N VAL A 205 -21.15 -12.51 -31.04
CA VAL A 205 -21.89 -13.27 -32.04
C VAL A 205 -21.95 -12.45 -33.31
N MET A 206 -21.14 -12.84 -34.29
CA MET A 206 -21.07 -12.21 -35.61
C MET A 206 -22.18 -12.77 -36.50
N LYS A 207 -22.84 -11.88 -37.23
CA LYS A 207 -23.94 -12.23 -38.14
C LYS A 207 -23.48 -12.05 -39.59
N GLU A 208 -23.86 -12.98 -40.43
CA GLU A 208 -23.63 -12.97 -41.88
C GLU A 208 -22.17 -12.67 -42.30
N GLY A 209 -21.30 -13.63 -42.06
CA GLY A 209 -19.86 -13.48 -42.30
C GLY A 209 -19.24 -14.60 -43.09
N ARG A 210 -17.93 -14.45 -43.32
CA ARG A 210 -17.06 -15.40 -43.99
C ARG A 210 -15.87 -15.72 -43.12
N ARG A 211 -15.52 -17.01 -43.07
CA ARG A 211 -14.29 -17.50 -42.47
C ARG A 211 -13.38 -18.10 -43.54
N TYR A 212 -12.18 -17.57 -43.62
CA TYR A 212 -11.10 -18.09 -44.47
C TYR A 212 -10.14 -18.84 -43.58
N GLU A 213 -9.82 -20.09 -43.91
CA GLU A 213 -8.88 -20.90 -43.15
C GLU A 213 -7.86 -21.55 -44.12
N GLY A 214 -6.56 -21.37 -43.83
CA GLY A 214 -5.50 -21.94 -44.62
C GLY A 214 -4.24 -22.22 -43.81
N ARG A 215 -3.41 -23.14 -44.30
CA ARG A 215 -2.08 -23.35 -43.70
C ARG A 215 -1.07 -22.37 -44.28
N SER A 216 -0.24 -21.79 -43.45
CA SER A 216 0.93 -21.02 -43.87
C SER A 216 1.81 -21.93 -44.74
N ASN A 217 2.13 -21.54 -45.98
CA ASN A 217 2.83 -22.30 -47.00
C ASN A 217 2.07 -23.40 -47.76
N SER A 218 0.74 -23.40 -47.75
CA SER A 218 -0.07 -24.29 -48.59
C SER A 218 -0.99 -23.46 -49.50
N GLN A 219 -1.28 -23.96 -50.69
CA GLN A 219 -2.24 -23.35 -51.59
C GLN A 219 -3.69 -23.74 -51.27
N GLU A 220 -3.92 -24.52 -50.21
CA GLU A 220 -5.25 -24.96 -49.79
C GLU A 220 -5.86 -23.93 -48.86
N PHE A 221 -6.90 -23.26 -49.34
CA PHE A 221 -7.74 -22.37 -48.56
C PHE A 221 -9.17 -22.88 -48.53
N SER A 222 -9.75 -22.91 -47.34
CA SER A 222 -11.15 -23.23 -47.15
C SER A 222 -11.91 -21.92 -46.84
N THR A 223 -13.03 -21.71 -47.52
CA THR A 223 -13.92 -20.57 -47.28
C THR A 223 -15.24 -21.10 -46.74
N THR A 224 -15.63 -20.69 -45.53
CA THR A 224 -16.88 -21.07 -44.88
C THR A 224 -17.78 -19.84 -44.74
N TYR A 225 -19.00 -19.93 -45.23
CA TYR A 225 -20.04 -18.90 -44.99
C TYR A 225 -20.83 -19.30 -43.77
N PHE A 226 -21.05 -18.34 -42.85
CA PHE A 226 -21.83 -18.59 -41.65
C PHE A 226 -22.93 -17.53 -41.48
N LYS A 227 -24.08 -17.95 -40.95
CA LYS A 227 -25.15 -17.04 -40.56
C LYS A 227 -24.88 -16.43 -39.19
N GLU A 228 -24.37 -17.22 -38.26
CA GLU A 228 -23.96 -16.79 -36.93
C GLU A 228 -22.68 -17.53 -36.54
N TYR A 229 -21.75 -16.77 -35.98
CA TYR A 229 -20.49 -17.31 -35.48
C TYR A 229 -20.11 -16.60 -34.18
N GLY A 230 -20.10 -17.35 -33.07
CA GLY A 230 -19.73 -16.85 -31.76
C GLY A 230 -18.24 -17.02 -31.50
N ILE A 231 -17.55 -15.94 -31.17
CA ILE A 231 -16.21 -15.98 -30.62
C ILE A 231 -16.31 -15.65 -29.15
N LEU A 232 -15.82 -16.56 -28.31
CA LEU A 232 -15.60 -16.27 -26.90
C LEU A 232 -14.57 -15.14 -26.82
N ILE A 233 -14.98 -14.01 -26.29
CA ILE A 233 -14.02 -13.05 -25.77
C ILE A 233 -13.54 -13.69 -24.48
N GLU A 234 -12.46 -14.46 -24.56
CA GLU A 234 -11.78 -14.83 -23.34
C GLU A 234 -11.56 -13.50 -22.62
N LYS A 235 -12.28 -13.33 -21.51
CA LYS A 235 -11.83 -12.43 -20.48
C LYS A 235 -10.39 -12.87 -20.32
N GLU A 236 -9.45 -12.06 -20.89
CA GLU A 236 -8.04 -12.27 -20.61
C GLU A 236 -8.12 -12.67 -19.15
N ALA A 237 -7.84 -13.96 -18.88
CA ALA A 237 -7.53 -14.30 -17.51
C ALA A 237 -6.33 -13.39 -17.29
N ALA A 238 -6.66 -12.10 -17.10
CA ALA A 238 -5.82 -11.22 -16.35
C ALA A 238 -5.41 -12.19 -15.31
N GLN A 239 -4.16 -12.70 -15.45
CA GLN A 239 -3.68 -13.59 -14.39
C GLN A 239 -4.47 -13.09 -13.24
N ILE A 240 -5.56 -13.82 -12.98
CA ILE A 240 -6.24 -13.59 -11.77
C ILE A 240 -5.04 -13.80 -10.88
N ILE A 241 -4.35 -12.69 -10.67
CA ILE A 241 -3.99 -12.37 -9.32
C ILE A 241 -5.39 -12.51 -8.78
N THR A 242 -5.74 -13.75 -8.49
CA THR A 242 -6.84 -14.08 -7.63
C THR A 242 -6.63 -13.04 -6.60
N VAL A 243 -7.44 -11.97 -6.69
CA VAL A 243 -7.46 -10.96 -5.66
C VAL A 243 -7.92 -11.82 -4.53
N GLY A 244 -6.93 -12.54 -4.02
CA GLY A 244 -7.10 -13.42 -2.90
C GLY A 244 -7.67 -12.45 -1.93
N GLU A 245 -8.86 -12.70 -1.44
CA GLU A 245 -9.67 -11.81 -0.61
C GLU A 245 -8.76 -10.75 -0.01
N VAL A 246 -8.93 -9.48 -0.44
CA VAL A 246 -8.04 -8.41 0.03
C VAL A 246 -8.40 -8.21 1.49
N TYR A 247 -7.74 -8.98 2.35
CA TYR A 247 -8.02 -9.02 3.80
C TYR A 247 -7.95 -7.62 4.40
N GLU A 248 -7.10 -6.78 3.84
CA GLU A 248 -6.96 -5.37 4.17
C GLU A 248 -8.25 -4.55 3.90
N ALA A 249 -9.09 -4.99 2.95
CA ALA A 249 -10.36 -4.34 2.63
C ALA A 249 -11.52 -4.75 3.54
N LYS A 250 -11.37 -5.82 4.31
CA LYS A 250 -12.42 -6.32 5.21
C LYS A 250 -12.60 -5.42 6.41
N SER A 251 -13.84 -5.28 6.87
CA SER A 251 -14.13 -4.52 8.08
C SER A 251 -13.49 -5.16 9.32
N THR A 252 -13.11 -4.35 10.31
CA THR A 252 -12.51 -4.86 11.55
C THR A 252 -13.45 -5.84 12.29
N LEU A 253 -14.77 -5.64 12.18
CA LEU A 253 -15.75 -6.52 12.78
C LEU A 253 -15.81 -7.89 12.09
N GLU A 254 -15.64 -7.94 10.76
CA GLU A 254 -15.53 -9.21 10.02
C GLU A 254 -14.26 -9.96 10.39
N LEU A 255 -13.13 -9.24 10.56
CA LEU A 255 -11.87 -9.85 11.00
C LEU A 255 -11.99 -10.51 12.37
N LEU A 256 -12.72 -9.90 13.30
CA LEU A 256 -12.95 -10.43 14.66
C LEU A 256 -13.77 -11.71 14.67
N LYS A 257 -14.68 -11.90 13.70
CA LYS A 257 -15.58 -13.06 13.64
C LYS A 257 -14.96 -14.28 12.96
N SER A 258 -13.85 -14.11 12.26
CA SER A 258 -13.22 -15.16 11.47
C SER A 258 -12.07 -15.83 12.21
N ASP A 259 -12.01 -17.17 12.11
CA ASP A 259 -10.91 -17.97 12.67
C ASP A 259 -9.71 -18.13 11.72
N SER A 260 -9.79 -17.60 10.50
CA SER A 260 -8.71 -17.67 9.52
C SER A 260 -7.44 -16.95 10.02
N SER A 261 -6.29 -17.61 9.88
CA SER A 261 -4.98 -17.04 10.27
C SER A 261 -4.68 -15.71 9.56
N ARG A 262 -5.11 -15.57 8.32
CA ARG A 262 -4.93 -14.33 7.53
C ARG A 262 -5.75 -13.16 8.10
N TYR A 263 -7.00 -13.42 8.51
CA TYR A 263 -7.85 -12.41 9.16
C TYR A 263 -7.29 -11.98 10.51
N LYS A 264 -6.80 -12.95 11.29
CA LYS A 264 -6.15 -12.68 12.58
C LYS A 264 -4.87 -11.87 12.40
N ALA A 265 -4.04 -12.22 11.40
CA ALA A 265 -2.83 -11.47 11.09
C ALA A 265 -3.13 -10.00 10.77
N GLU A 266 -4.15 -9.74 9.93
CA GLU A 266 -4.57 -8.38 9.59
C GLU A 266 -5.10 -7.62 10.82
N LEU A 267 -5.90 -8.26 11.66
CA LEU A 267 -6.40 -7.64 12.90
C LEU A 267 -5.24 -7.22 13.83
N TYR A 268 -4.24 -8.10 14.00
CA TYR A 268 -3.04 -7.78 14.80
C TYR A 268 -2.19 -6.69 14.16
N TRP A 269 -2.10 -6.66 12.82
CA TRP A 269 -1.44 -5.59 12.11
C TRP A 269 -2.06 -4.24 12.43
N ARG A 270 -3.41 -4.14 12.36
CA ARG A 270 -4.15 -2.92 12.71
C ARG A 270 -3.94 -2.48 14.16
N LEU A 271 -3.93 -3.44 15.09
CA LEU A 271 -3.68 -3.17 16.50
C LEU A 271 -2.22 -2.73 16.75
N SER A 272 -1.29 -3.27 15.98
CA SER A 272 0.14 -2.95 16.09
C SER A 272 0.46 -1.49 15.78
N LEU A 273 -0.28 -0.83 14.89
CA LEU A 273 0.02 0.56 14.48
C LEU A 273 -0.08 1.57 15.63
N PRO A 274 -1.18 1.66 16.41
CA PRO A 274 -1.24 2.56 17.55
C PRO A 274 -0.27 2.16 18.69
N ILE A 275 -0.05 0.85 18.90
CA ILE A 275 0.93 0.36 19.88
C ILE A 275 2.34 0.76 19.46
N SER A 276 2.67 0.62 18.17
CA SER A 276 3.94 1.06 17.60
C SER A 276 4.16 2.56 17.81
N ALA A 277 3.14 3.37 17.55
CA ALA A 277 3.23 4.81 17.74
C ALA A 277 3.57 5.18 19.19
N LEU A 278 2.88 4.56 20.17
CA LEU A 278 3.16 4.77 21.58
C LEU A 278 4.58 4.34 21.96
N LEU A 279 4.98 3.15 21.54
CA LEU A 279 6.31 2.59 21.83
C LEU A 279 7.42 3.45 21.23
N LEU A 280 7.27 3.87 19.97
CA LEU A 280 8.26 4.70 19.28
C LEU A 280 8.37 6.10 19.91
N VAL A 281 7.26 6.72 20.34
CA VAL A 281 7.28 7.97 21.10
C VAL A 281 8.09 7.82 22.39
N PHE A 282 7.87 6.74 23.14
CA PHE A 282 8.62 6.47 24.35
C PHE A 282 10.12 6.22 24.04
N LEU A 283 10.40 5.49 22.98
CA LEU A 283 11.77 5.20 22.53
C LEU A 283 12.50 6.46 22.01
N ALA A 284 11.78 7.42 21.43
CA ALA A 284 12.36 8.69 20.98
C ALA A 284 13.02 9.49 22.09
N ILE A 285 12.48 9.39 23.31
CA ILE A 285 12.99 10.15 24.47
C ILE A 285 14.46 9.81 24.78
N PRO A 286 14.84 8.55 25.07
CA PRO A 286 16.22 8.22 25.32
C PRO A 286 17.12 8.29 24.08
N LEU A 287 16.56 8.10 22.87
CA LEU A 287 17.31 8.21 21.62
C LEU A 287 17.64 9.65 21.23
N SER A 288 16.90 10.63 21.72
CA SER A 288 17.15 12.05 21.42
C SER A 288 18.45 12.59 22.05
N PHE A 289 19.00 11.86 23.03
CA PHE A 289 20.25 12.25 23.65
C PHE A 289 21.39 12.29 22.65
N ILE A 290 21.97 13.46 22.49
CA ILE A 290 23.10 13.72 21.61
C ILE A 290 24.19 14.48 22.39
N ASN A 291 25.43 14.19 22.07
CA ASN A 291 26.52 15.02 22.55
C ASN A 291 26.51 16.32 21.75
N PRO A 292 26.50 17.52 22.38
CA PRO A 292 26.44 18.82 21.67
C PRO A 292 27.50 19.00 20.58
N ARG A 293 28.62 18.29 20.70
CA ARG A 293 29.74 18.31 19.75
C ARG A 293 29.55 17.36 18.56
N SER A 294 28.59 16.45 18.61
CA SER A 294 28.33 15.49 17.53
C SER A 294 27.30 16.05 16.52
N GLY A 295 27.39 15.56 15.28
CA GLY A 295 26.45 15.97 14.22
C GLY A 295 25.00 15.51 14.49
N ARG A 296 24.03 16.40 14.27
CA ARG A 296 22.59 16.11 14.44
C ARG A 296 22.10 15.02 13.50
N SER A 297 22.69 14.94 12.30
CA SER A 297 22.24 14.04 11.23
C SER A 297 22.38 12.56 11.58
N VAL A 298 23.47 12.20 12.27
CA VAL A 298 23.74 10.79 12.63
C VAL A 298 22.64 10.22 13.52
N ASN A 299 22.16 11.00 14.49
CA ASN A 299 21.10 10.55 15.41
C ASN A 299 19.77 10.32 14.68
N ILE A 300 19.42 11.21 13.74
CA ILE A 300 18.21 11.08 12.94
C ILE A 300 18.31 9.86 12.01
N ILE A 301 19.46 9.64 11.38
CA ILE A 301 19.68 8.47 10.51
C ILE A 301 19.58 7.17 11.30
N LEU A 302 20.20 7.08 12.47
CA LEU A 302 20.12 5.89 13.35
C LEU A 302 18.67 5.64 13.80
N ALA A 303 17.93 6.67 14.13
CA ALA A 303 16.53 6.53 14.52
C ALA A 303 15.66 6.08 13.35
N LEU A 304 15.87 6.63 12.14
CA LEU A 304 15.18 6.15 10.93
C LEU A 304 15.51 4.69 10.63
N LEU A 305 16.77 4.30 10.74
CA LEU A 305 17.18 2.91 10.56
C LEU A 305 16.48 1.99 11.57
N LEU A 306 16.43 2.39 12.83
CA LEU A 306 15.74 1.64 13.88
C LEU A 306 14.23 1.52 13.60
N PHE A 307 13.58 2.59 13.13
CA PHE A 307 12.20 2.56 12.68
C PHE A 307 12.00 1.57 11.53
N VAL A 308 12.87 1.60 10.52
CA VAL A 308 12.81 0.69 9.37
C VAL A 308 12.97 -0.77 9.82
N ILE A 309 13.97 -1.06 10.69
CA ILE A 309 14.16 -2.41 11.23
C ILE A 309 12.92 -2.86 11.99
N TYR A 310 12.37 -2.03 12.86
CA TYR A 310 11.18 -2.33 13.64
C TYR A 310 9.97 -2.67 12.75
N ASN A 311 9.68 -1.84 11.75
CA ASN A 311 8.55 -2.07 10.84
C ASN A 311 8.77 -3.29 9.94
N ASN A 312 9.99 -3.56 9.48
CA ASN A 312 10.29 -4.78 8.73
C ASN A 312 10.10 -6.04 9.58
N LEU A 313 10.54 -6.02 10.83
CA LEU A 313 10.31 -7.14 11.76
C LEU A 313 8.82 -7.37 12.02
N LEU A 314 8.01 -6.31 12.15
CA LEU A 314 6.55 -6.43 12.23
C LEU A 314 5.96 -7.02 10.96
N GLY A 315 6.43 -6.60 9.78
CA GLY A 315 6.00 -7.14 8.48
C GLY A 315 6.33 -8.63 8.33
N VAL A 316 7.52 -9.06 8.73
CA VAL A 316 7.92 -10.49 8.76
C VAL A 316 7.01 -11.26 9.71
N SER A 317 6.78 -10.74 10.92
CA SER A 317 5.91 -11.38 11.91
C SER A 317 4.47 -11.49 11.40
N HIS A 318 3.93 -10.45 10.75
CA HIS A 318 2.63 -10.48 10.10
C HIS A 318 2.54 -11.58 9.04
N SER A 319 3.56 -11.71 8.19
CA SER A 319 3.62 -12.76 7.16
C SER A 319 3.63 -14.16 7.77
N ILE A 320 4.41 -14.40 8.83
CA ILE A 320 4.47 -15.69 9.53
C ILE A 320 3.10 -16.06 10.11
N VAL A 321 2.42 -15.13 10.76
CA VAL A 321 1.06 -15.34 11.30
C VAL A 321 0.05 -15.62 10.20
N SER A 322 0.13 -14.92 9.07
CA SER A 322 -0.80 -15.07 7.95
C SER A 322 -0.74 -16.45 7.30
N ILE A 323 0.42 -17.09 7.31
CA ILE A 323 0.64 -18.45 6.79
C ILE A 323 0.08 -19.53 7.77
N GLY A 324 -0.26 -19.13 9.00
CA GLY A 324 -0.81 -20.06 10.00
C GLY A 324 0.23 -20.88 10.76
N ASN A 325 1.52 -20.58 10.58
CA ASN A 325 2.64 -21.39 11.10
C ASN A 325 2.95 -21.13 12.59
N THR A 326 2.30 -20.15 13.23
CA THR A 326 2.53 -19.82 14.64
C THR A 326 1.23 -19.50 15.37
N LYS A 327 1.19 -19.87 16.67
CA LYS A 327 0.15 -19.40 17.58
C LYS A 327 0.26 -17.86 17.66
N ILE A 328 -0.87 -17.21 17.64
CA ILE A 328 -1.10 -15.77 17.62
C ILE A 328 -0.22 -14.98 18.63
N LEU A 329 0.03 -15.55 19.80
CA LEU A 329 0.82 -14.96 20.87
C LEU A 329 2.31 -14.80 20.51
N HIS A 330 2.81 -15.53 19.52
CA HIS A 330 4.23 -15.53 19.12
C HIS A 330 4.51 -14.62 17.91
N GLY A 331 3.47 -14.10 17.23
CA GLY A 331 3.64 -13.38 15.98
C GLY A 331 4.21 -11.96 16.13
N LEU A 332 3.38 -11.00 16.51
CA LEU A 332 3.73 -9.57 16.54
C LEU A 332 4.24 -9.10 17.90
N TRP A 333 3.78 -9.75 18.98
CA TRP A 333 4.13 -9.38 20.35
C TRP A 333 5.62 -9.45 20.69
N PRO A 334 6.41 -10.46 20.25
CA PRO A 334 7.85 -10.50 20.54
C PRO A 334 8.59 -9.27 20.01
N VAL A 335 8.18 -8.71 18.87
CA VAL A 335 8.77 -7.49 18.31
C VAL A 335 8.46 -6.29 19.20
N HIS A 336 7.20 -6.12 19.62
CA HIS A 336 6.83 -5.03 20.52
C HIS A 336 7.53 -5.13 21.86
N LEU A 337 7.59 -6.34 22.43
CA LEU A 337 8.25 -6.58 23.73
C LEU A 337 9.76 -6.35 23.66
N SER A 338 10.44 -6.79 22.61
CA SER A 338 11.88 -6.57 22.44
C SER A 338 12.23 -5.09 22.36
N PHE A 339 11.48 -4.33 21.52
CA PHE A 339 11.69 -2.89 21.39
C PHE A 339 11.25 -2.13 22.65
N GLY A 340 10.20 -2.58 23.32
CA GLY A 340 9.79 -2.05 24.62
C GLY A 340 10.88 -2.23 25.69
N THR A 341 11.47 -3.40 25.75
CA THR A 341 12.60 -3.70 26.68
C THR A 341 13.81 -2.82 26.37
N ILE A 342 14.15 -2.67 25.09
CA ILE A 342 15.22 -1.77 24.66
C ILE A 342 14.91 -0.33 25.08
N ALA A 343 13.66 0.13 24.87
CA ALA A 343 13.25 1.49 25.21
C ALA A 343 13.35 1.75 26.74
N ILE A 344 12.89 0.80 27.55
CA ILE A 344 12.98 0.88 29.02
C ILE A 344 14.43 0.85 29.46
N TYR A 345 15.25 -0.03 28.90
CA TYR A 345 16.67 -0.12 29.21
C TYR A 345 17.42 1.18 28.88
N LEU A 346 17.20 1.74 27.69
CA LEU A 346 17.82 2.99 27.27
C LEU A 346 17.33 4.16 28.15
N PHE A 347 16.05 4.20 28.47
CA PHE A 347 15.49 5.22 29.34
C PHE A 347 16.10 5.17 30.76
N TYR A 348 16.19 3.98 31.35
CA TYR A 348 16.82 3.77 32.64
C TYR A 348 18.28 4.22 32.67
N ARG A 349 19.05 3.82 31.66
CA ARG A 349 20.48 4.22 31.55
C ARG A 349 20.63 5.74 31.41
N ARG A 350 19.78 6.38 30.63
CA ARG A 350 19.82 7.82 30.39
C ARG A 350 19.35 8.62 31.60
N SER A 351 18.32 8.17 32.30
CA SER A 351 17.80 8.85 33.50
C SER A 351 18.83 8.89 34.64
N LEU A 352 19.72 7.91 34.72
CA LEU A 352 20.80 7.83 35.68
C LEU A 352 22.15 8.38 35.16
N SER A 353 22.17 8.98 33.95
CA SER A 353 23.38 9.47 33.28
C SER A 353 24.49 8.41 33.15
N LEU A 354 24.10 7.13 33.05
CA LEU A 354 25.04 6.01 32.90
C LEU A 354 25.45 5.82 31.43
N PRO A 355 26.66 5.34 31.12
CA PRO A 355 27.09 5.00 29.76
C PRO A 355 26.19 3.90 29.18
N LEU A 356 25.90 3.92 27.86
CA LEU A 356 24.97 2.97 27.19
C LEU A 356 25.41 1.51 27.34
N PHE A 357 26.75 1.26 27.30
CA PHE A 357 27.33 -0.07 27.54
C PHE A 357 28.03 -0.13 28.91
N PRO A 358 27.87 -1.22 29.65
CA PRO A 358 28.61 -1.40 30.89
C PRO A 358 30.11 -1.33 30.63
N THR A 359 30.83 -0.52 31.41
CA THR A 359 32.28 -0.30 31.25
C THR A 359 33.13 -1.58 31.37
N LYS A 360 32.56 -2.67 31.89
CA LYS A 360 33.21 -3.99 31.92
C LYS A 360 33.53 -4.56 30.52
N PHE A 361 32.77 -4.17 29.46
CA PHE A 361 33.04 -4.62 28.10
C PHE A 361 34.08 -3.78 27.35
N LEU A 362 34.45 -2.60 27.86
CA LEU A 362 35.40 -1.68 27.23
C LEU A 362 36.80 -1.77 27.82
N LYS A 363 37.02 -2.55 28.90
CA LYS A 363 38.33 -2.72 29.54
C LYS A 363 39.19 -3.87 28.99
N ASN A 364 38.69 -4.59 27.97
CA ASN A 364 39.44 -5.68 27.32
C ASN A 364 39.88 -5.32 25.90
N LYS A 365 40.29 -4.08 25.68
CA LYS A 365 41.09 -3.72 24.50
C LYS A 365 42.27 -2.86 24.91
#